data_04493551d1f9c93743357834c5c2bf32
#
_entry.id   04493551d1f9c93743357834c5c2bf32
#
_cell.length_a   1.000
_cell.length_b   1.000
_cell.length_c   1.000
_cell.angle_alpha   90.00
_cell.angle_beta   90.00
_cell.angle_gamma   90.00
#
_symmetry.space_group_name_H-M   'P 1'
#
loop_
_entity.id
_entity.type
_entity.pdbx_description
1 polymer ?
#
loop_
_entity_poly.entity_id
_entity_poly.type
_entity_poly.pdbx_seq_one_letter_code
_entity_poly.pdbx_strand_id
1 'polypeptide(L)'
;MKVVIFCGGLGLRIREAGEDIPKPMVTVGHRPILWHLMKYYAHYGHTDFILCLGYRGEVIKKYFLNYEETGSNDFVLSGGSREIELMNRDISDWRITFADTGVNANIGQRLLAVSKYLTGEKVFLANYADGLTNMHLPSVIERFKSRGKIGNFVSIRPNLSFHAVSGLPDGGVREIKPVRETDLRINTGFFMFRTEIFDYIRPGEELVEEPFQRLIAADQLLAYPYDGFTASMDTFKDKQRFEELHANGRAPWEVWRNAEPSEERGPAASTSASYGPGDVAGSPAVKYQGADDFLTVLGGKQTDPLAGTSRA
;
A
#
# COMPACT_ATOMS: atom_id res chain seq x y z
N MET A 1 14.66 0.52 8.66
CA MET A 1 13.92 1.80 8.78
C MET A 1 12.44 1.50 8.76
N LYS A 2 11.66 2.24 9.53
CA LYS A 2 10.19 2.13 9.50
C LYS A 2 9.62 2.76 8.23
N VAL A 3 8.48 2.24 7.78
CA VAL A 3 7.76 2.72 6.60
C VAL A 3 6.37 3.20 7.02
N VAL A 4 6.10 4.48 6.86
CA VAL A 4 4.79 5.08 7.08
C VAL A 4 3.99 5.01 5.79
N ILE A 5 2.77 4.44 5.81
CA ILE A 5 1.92 4.34 4.62
C ILE A 5 0.58 5.05 4.88
N PHE A 6 0.24 6.01 4.02
CA PHE A 6 -0.95 6.83 4.14
C PHE A 6 -2.16 6.14 3.50
N CYS A 7 -2.96 5.44 4.33
CA CYS A 7 -4.08 4.60 3.90
C CYS A 7 -5.46 5.26 4.06
N GLY A 8 -5.53 6.53 4.44
CA GLY A 8 -6.78 7.15 4.92
C GLY A 8 -7.63 7.90 3.89
N GLY A 9 -7.27 7.89 2.61
CA GLY A 9 -8.01 8.61 1.56
C GLY A 9 -9.39 8.00 1.25
N LEU A 10 -10.35 8.85 0.82
CA LEU A 10 -11.72 8.42 0.48
C LEU A 10 -11.80 7.55 -0.80
N GLY A 11 -10.81 7.62 -1.70
CA GLY A 11 -10.71 6.78 -2.89
C GLY A 11 -11.88 6.87 -3.89
N LEU A 12 -12.57 8.01 -3.97
CA LEU A 12 -13.82 8.18 -4.72
C LEU A 12 -13.73 7.89 -6.23
N ARG A 13 -12.54 8.02 -6.82
CA ARG A 13 -12.35 7.92 -8.29
C ARG A 13 -12.27 6.49 -8.83
N ILE A 14 -12.06 5.49 -7.97
CA ILE A 14 -11.84 4.10 -8.37
C ILE A 14 -13.00 3.17 -7.94
N ARG A 15 -14.01 3.71 -7.26
CA ARG A 15 -15.16 2.94 -6.80
C ARG A 15 -16.03 2.53 -7.97
N GLU A 16 -16.23 1.24 -8.16
CA GLU A 16 -17.36 0.71 -8.90
C GLU A 16 -18.65 0.86 -8.06
N ALA A 17 -19.78 1.03 -8.71
CA ALA A 17 -21.07 1.11 -8.02
C ALA A 17 -21.29 -0.19 -7.23
N GLY A 18 -21.16 -0.11 -5.90
CA GLY A 18 -21.38 -1.24 -4.99
C GLY A 18 -20.17 -1.73 -4.22
N GLU A 19 -18.94 -1.37 -4.57
CA GLU A 19 -17.75 -1.74 -3.80
C GLU A 19 -17.41 -0.68 -2.74
N ASP A 20 -17.67 -1.02 -1.48
CA ASP A 20 -17.37 -0.18 -0.32
C ASP A 20 -16.01 -0.56 0.31
N ILE A 21 -14.97 -0.64 -0.52
CA ILE A 21 -13.59 -0.92 -0.07
C ILE A 21 -12.72 0.33 -0.16
N PRO A 22 -11.79 0.55 0.77
CA PRO A 22 -10.85 1.66 0.66
C PRO A 22 -9.81 1.40 -0.44
N LYS A 23 -9.34 2.46 -1.10
CA LYS A 23 -8.40 2.39 -2.23
C LYS A 23 -7.19 1.46 -2.00
N PRO A 24 -6.54 1.46 -0.82
CA PRO A 24 -5.42 0.55 -0.55
C PRO A 24 -5.77 -0.94 -0.62
N MET A 25 -7.07 -1.28 -0.53
CA MET A 25 -7.56 -2.66 -0.56
C MET A 25 -8.06 -3.10 -1.93
N VAL A 26 -8.00 -2.25 -2.95
CA VAL A 26 -8.25 -2.65 -4.33
C VAL A 26 -7.20 -3.67 -4.75
N THR A 27 -7.65 -4.81 -5.28
CA THR A 27 -6.76 -5.93 -5.60
C THR A 27 -6.06 -5.76 -6.94
N VAL A 28 -4.88 -6.35 -7.03
CA VAL A 28 -4.14 -6.66 -8.24
C VAL A 28 -3.82 -8.16 -8.17
N GLY A 29 -4.41 -8.95 -9.05
CA GLY A 29 -4.48 -10.39 -8.84
C GLY A 29 -5.28 -10.71 -7.58
N HIS A 30 -4.76 -11.56 -6.71
CA HIS A 30 -5.41 -11.97 -5.46
C HIS A 30 -5.03 -11.14 -4.22
N ARG A 31 -4.16 -10.16 -4.36
CA ARG A 31 -3.65 -9.34 -3.26
C ARG A 31 -3.97 -7.86 -3.44
N PRO A 32 -4.28 -7.11 -2.34
CA PRO A 32 -4.52 -5.67 -2.43
C PRO A 32 -3.25 -4.91 -2.82
N ILE A 33 -3.40 -3.75 -3.46
CA ILE A 33 -2.25 -2.91 -3.87
C ILE A 33 -1.36 -2.53 -2.68
N LEU A 34 -1.94 -2.34 -1.50
CA LEU A 34 -1.21 -2.11 -0.25
C LEU A 34 -0.23 -3.24 0.06
N TRP A 35 -0.64 -4.50 -0.14
CA TRP A 35 0.24 -5.64 0.07
C TRP A 35 1.43 -5.63 -0.89
N HIS A 36 1.20 -5.35 -2.18
CA HIS A 36 2.27 -5.25 -3.18
C HIS A 36 3.29 -4.16 -2.81
N LEU A 37 2.80 -3.00 -2.35
CA LEU A 37 3.66 -1.92 -1.87
C LEU A 37 4.48 -2.34 -0.65
N MET A 38 3.86 -2.97 0.34
CA MET A 38 4.55 -3.45 1.54
C MET A 38 5.56 -4.54 1.20
N LYS A 39 5.24 -5.45 0.26
CA LYS A 39 6.16 -6.48 -0.23
C LYS A 39 7.38 -5.91 -0.94
N TYR A 40 7.20 -4.82 -1.71
CA TYR A 40 8.31 -4.07 -2.30
C TYR A 40 9.28 -3.56 -1.22
N TYR A 41 8.78 -2.94 -0.15
CA TYR A 41 9.63 -2.48 0.95
C TYR A 41 10.29 -3.63 1.71
N ALA A 42 9.54 -4.70 1.97
CA ALA A 42 10.03 -5.88 2.66
C ALA A 42 11.16 -6.58 1.88
N HIS A 43 11.08 -6.62 0.55
CA HIS A 43 12.15 -7.13 -0.31
C HIS A 43 13.50 -6.45 -0.05
N TYR A 44 13.48 -5.16 0.29
CA TYR A 44 14.68 -4.39 0.65
C TYR A 44 14.97 -4.36 2.16
N GLY A 45 14.33 -5.25 2.94
CA GLY A 45 14.58 -5.39 4.38
C GLY A 45 13.87 -4.36 5.27
N HIS A 46 12.80 -3.72 4.76
CA HIS A 46 11.98 -2.78 5.52
C HIS A 46 10.64 -3.40 5.85
N THR A 47 10.56 -4.10 7.00
CA THR A 47 9.41 -4.91 7.44
C THR A 47 8.64 -4.31 8.62
N ASP A 48 9.01 -3.11 9.12
CA ASP A 48 8.29 -2.40 10.19
C ASP A 48 7.44 -1.29 9.57
N PHE A 49 6.13 -1.51 9.52
CA PHE A 49 5.15 -0.65 8.86
C PHE A 49 4.28 0.09 9.86
N ILE A 50 3.96 1.36 9.55
CA ILE A 50 2.97 2.17 10.26
C ILE A 50 1.90 2.59 9.26
N LEU A 51 0.71 1.98 9.35
CA LEU A 51 -0.41 2.28 8.48
C LEU A 51 -1.26 3.40 9.08
N CYS A 52 -1.27 4.57 8.42
CA CYS A 52 -2.10 5.72 8.80
C CYS A 52 -3.53 5.49 8.29
N LEU A 53 -4.42 5.00 9.16
CA LEU A 53 -5.78 4.65 8.81
C LEU A 53 -6.72 5.86 8.87
N GLY A 54 -7.78 5.78 8.08
CA GLY A 54 -8.87 6.75 8.03
C GLY A 54 -10.14 6.06 7.56
N TYR A 55 -10.67 6.47 6.39
CA TYR A 55 -11.87 5.87 5.84
C TYR A 55 -11.74 4.36 5.69
N ARG A 56 -12.71 3.62 6.25
CA ARG A 56 -12.76 2.14 6.20
C ARG A 56 -11.48 1.45 6.66
N GLY A 57 -10.79 2.02 7.65
CA GLY A 57 -9.58 1.44 8.23
C GLY A 57 -9.79 0.04 8.83
N GLU A 58 -11.03 -0.29 9.24
CA GLU A 58 -11.41 -1.62 9.72
C GLU A 58 -11.25 -2.71 8.66
N VAL A 59 -11.44 -2.39 7.37
CA VAL A 59 -11.25 -3.34 6.26
C VAL A 59 -9.78 -3.72 6.14
N ILE A 60 -8.87 -2.74 6.28
CA ILE A 60 -7.43 -2.98 6.27
C ILE A 60 -7.02 -3.84 7.48
N LYS A 61 -7.50 -3.50 8.69
CA LYS A 61 -7.24 -4.29 9.90
C LYS A 61 -7.71 -5.72 9.74
N LYS A 62 -8.96 -5.92 9.26
CA LYS A 62 -9.55 -7.23 9.06
C LYS A 62 -8.74 -8.08 8.09
N TYR A 63 -8.24 -7.50 7.00
CA TYR A 63 -7.41 -8.20 6.03
C TYR A 63 -6.16 -8.80 6.68
N PHE A 64 -5.38 -8.02 7.44
CA PHE A 64 -4.16 -8.50 8.08
C PHE A 64 -4.42 -9.41 9.29
N LEU A 65 -5.50 -9.21 10.04
CA LEU A 65 -5.89 -10.08 11.15
C LEU A 65 -6.34 -11.48 10.69
N ASN A 66 -6.89 -11.58 9.47
CA ASN A 66 -7.32 -12.84 8.88
C ASN A 66 -6.40 -13.25 7.70
N TYR A 67 -5.15 -12.82 7.73
CA TYR A 67 -4.23 -13.13 6.66
C TYR A 67 -3.83 -14.61 6.68
N GLU A 68 -4.07 -15.29 5.57
CA GLU A 68 -3.70 -16.70 5.41
C GLU A 68 -2.52 -16.81 4.43
N GLU A 69 -1.37 -17.25 4.93
CA GLU A 69 -0.17 -17.45 4.09
C GLU A 69 -0.32 -18.60 3.10
N THR A 70 -1.19 -19.57 3.39
CA THR A 70 -1.52 -20.69 2.49
C THR A 70 -2.18 -20.24 1.17
N GLY A 71 -2.81 -19.05 1.16
CA GLY A 71 -3.42 -18.48 -0.04
C GLY A 71 -2.43 -17.93 -1.06
N SER A 72 -1.16 -17.74 -0.71
CA SER A 72 -0.12 -17.15 -1.58
C SER A 72 1.20 -17.91 -1.64
N ASN A 73 1.34 -18.95 -0.82
CA ASN A 73 2.56 -19.76 -0.77
C ASN A 73 2.27 -21.22 -1.08
N ASP A 74 3.25 -21.90 -1.67
CA ASP A 74 3.23 -23.35 -1.75
C ASP A 74 3.39 -23.95 -0.36
N PHE A 75 2.68 -25.03 -0.09
CA PHE A 75 2.72 -25.71 1.19
C PHE A 75 2.51 -27.22 1.05
N VAL A 76 3.01 -27.96 2.01
CA VAL A 76 2.76 -29.39 2.17
C VAL A 76 1.66 -29.58 3.21
N LEU A 77 0.65 -30.39 2.87
CA LEU A 77 -0.42 -30.78 3.76
C LEU A 77 -0.22 -32.25 4.17
N SER A 78 -0.10 -32.51 5.46
CA SER A 78 0.10 -33.86 5.99
C SER A 78 -0.83 -34.14 7.18
N GLY A 79 -0.73 -35.37 7.77
CA GLY A 79 -1.50 -35.72 8.95
C GLY A 79 -3.03 -35.63 8.78
N GLY A 80 -3.58 -35.81 7.57
CA GLY A 80 -5.02 -35.69 7.33
C GLY A 80 -5.54 -34.27 7.54
N SER A 81 -4.86 -33.27 7.00
CA SER A 81 -5.14 -31.82 7.12
C SER A 81 -4.83 -31.21 8.49
N ARG A 82 -4.02 -31.86 9.29
CA ARG A 82 -3.66 -31.38 10.64
C ARG A 82 -2.34 -30.63 10.70
N GLU A 83 -1.47 -30.84 9.72
CA GLU A 83 -0.13 -30.25 9.66
C GLU A 83 0.06 -29.53 8.33
N ILE A 84 0.41 -28.26 8.41
CA ILE A 84 0.71 -27.39 7.25
C ILE A 84 2.16 -26.94 7.38
N GLU A 85 2.96 -27.25 6.36
CA GLU A 85 4.33 -26.78 6.22
C GLU A 85 4.40 -25.82 5.03
N LEU A 86 4.60 -24.56 5.31
CA LEU A 86 4.77 -23.52 4.29
C LEU A 86 6.16 -23.63 3.67
N MET A 87 6.24 -23.72 2.35
CA MET A 87 7.50 -23.76 1.59
C MET A 87 8.19 -22.39 1.57
N ASN A 88 7.40 -21.32 1.65
CA ASN A 88 7.87 -19.95 1.71
C ASN A 88 7.09 -19.16 2.77
N ARG A 89 7.66 -18.05 3.19
CA ARG A 89 7.01 -17.11 4.12
C ARG A 89 6.67 -15.82 3.39
N ASP A 90 5.56 -15.21 3.74
CA ASP A 90 5.04 -14.05 3.05
C ASP A 90 5.14 -12.78 3.88
N ILE A 91 4.42 -12.72 5.01
CA ILE A 91 4.37 -11.57 5.90
C ILE A 91 4.76 -11.88 7.36
N SER A 92 5.22 -13.08 7.65
CA SER A 92 5.46 -13.54 9.01
C SER A 92 6.50 -12.73 9.79
N ASP A 93 7.40 -12.02 9.08
CA ASP A 93 8.41 -11.12 9.64
C ASP A 93 7.95 -9.64 9.65
N TRP A 94 6.73 -9.36 9.21
CA TRP A 94 6.22 -7.99 9.20
C TRP A 94 5.71 -7.57 10.57
N ARG A 95 6.12 -6.38 10.98
CA ARG A 95 5.58 -5.69 12.13
C ARG A 95 4.69 -4.55 11.63
N ILE A 96 3.39 -4.59 11.95
CA ILE A 96 2.43 -3.62 11.42
C ILE A 96 1.78 -2.86 12.57
N THR A 97 1.96 -1.56 12.60
CA THR A 97 1.25 -0.64 13.50
C THR A 97 0.05 -0.05 12.76
N PHE A 98 -1.15 -0.33 13.24
CA PHE A 98 -2.40 0.24 12.72
C PHE A 98 -2.73 1.50 13.53
N ALA A 99 -2.49 2.67 12.96
CA ALA A 99 -2.73 3.96 13.60
C ALA A 99 -3.99 4.61 13.04
N ASP A 100 -5.01 4.83 13.85
CA ASP A 100 -6.15 5.64 13.46
C ASP A 100 -5.73 7.12 13.48
N THR A 101 -5.72 7.74 12.32
CA THR A 101 -5.29 9.12 12.13
C THR A 101 -6.45 10.07 11.78
N GLY A 102 -7.67 9.51 11.75
CA GLY A 102 -8.89 10.25 11.43
C GLY A 102 -9.26 10.25 9.96
N VAL A 103 -10.57 10.26 9.69
CA VAL A 103 -11.11 10.15 8.31
C VAL A 103 -10.77 11.39 7.48
N ASN A 104 -10.86 12.57 8.09
CA ASN A 104 -10.69 13.87 7.42
C ASN A 104 -9.25 14.44 7.52
N ALA A 105 -8.32 13.70 8.13
CA ALA A 105 -6.94 14.16 8.25
C ALA A 105 -6.26 14.19 6.86
N ASN A 106 -5.54 15.26 6.56
CA ASN A 106 -4.65 15.36 5.41
C ASN A 106 -3.32 14.62 5.68
N ILE A 107 -2.42 14.60 4.70
CA ILE A 107 -1.17 13.83 4.80
C ILE A 107 -0.25 14.38 5.90
N GLY A 108 -0.13 15.70 6.05
CA GLY A 108 0.66 16.31 7.12
C GLY A 108 0.13 15.97 8.51
N GLN A 109 -1.19 16.04 8.71
CA GLN A 109 -1.85 15.66 9.97
C GLN A 109 -1.65 14.16 10.30
N ARG A 110 -1.73 13.28 9.29
CA ARG A 110 -1.48 11.83 9.46
C ARG A 110 -0.05 11.58 9.89
N LEU A 111 0.91 12.25 9.26
CA LEU A 111 2.31 12.13 9.59
C LEU A 111 2.59 12.61 11.02
N LEU A 112 2.05 13.76 11.43
CA LEU A 112 2.14 14.24 12.81
C LEU A 112 1.53 13.25 13.81
N ALA A 113 0.37 12.67 13.52
CA ALA A 113 -0.32 11.74 14.42
C ALA A 113 0.51 10.46 14.71
N VAL A 114 1.38 10.04 13.77
CA VAL A 114 2.21 8.85 13.92
C VAL A 114 3.64 9.13 14.38
N SER A 115 4.03 10.38 14.61
CA SER A 115 5.37 10.78 15.05
C SER A 115 5.84 10.02 16.29
N LYS A 116 4.93 9.75 17.23
CA LYS A 116 5.18 8.95 18.45
C LYS A 116 5.67 7.53 18.18
N TYR A 117 5.31 6.93 17.05
CA TYR A 117 5.76 5.59 16.65
C TYR A 117 7.12 5.61 15.93
N LEU A 118 7.65 6.80 15.63
CA LEU A 118 8.94 7.02 14.99
C LEU A 118 10.04 7.43 15.98
N THR A 119 9.73 7.45 17.28
CA THR A 119 10.71 7.74 18.34
C THR A 119 11.90 6.79 18.23
N GLY A 120 13.12 7.37 18.21
CA GLY A 120 14.38 6.64 18.06
C GLY A 120 14.84 6.41 16.61
N GLU A 121 13.96 6.63 15.62
CA GLU A 121 14.36 6.64 14.21
C GLU A 121 15.07 7.96 13.87
N LYS A 122 16.16 7.89 13.11
CA LYS A 122 16.80 9.07 12.53
C LYS A 122 16.26 9.37 11.14
N VAL A 123 15.92 8.32 10.40
CA VAL A 123 15.41 8.37 9.04
C VAL A 123 14.28 7.34 8.93
N PHE A 124 13.21 7.72 8.27
CA PHE A 124 12.09 6.82 7.94
C PHE A 124 11.64 7.03 6.50
N LEU A 125 10.90 6.05 5.99
CA LEU A 125 10.29 6.07 4.67
C LEU A 125 8.80 6.40 4.83
N ALA A 126 8.22 7.08 3.84
CA ALA A 126 6.79 7.31 3.81
C ALA A 126 6.25 7.17 2.39
N ASN A 127 4.99 6.72 2.25
CA ASN A 127 4.39 6.51 0.93
C ASN A 127 2.87 6.67 0.93
N TYR A 128 2.34 7.07 -0.23
CA TYR A 128 0.93 6.89 -0.54
C TYR A 128 0.64 5.40 -0.78
N ALA A 129 -0.54 4.95 -0.38
CA ALA A 129 -0.88 3.52 -0.34
C ALA A 129 -1.25 2.90 -1.71
N ASP A 130 -1.13 3.65 -2.79
CA ASP A 130 -1.67 3.32 -4.12
C ASP A 130 -0.63 3.35 -5.25
N GLY A 131 0.63 3.60 -4.92
CA GLY A 131 1.72 3.67 -5.88
C GLY A 131 2.62 2.43 -5.86
N LEU A 132 2.97 1.91 -7.05
CA LEU A 132 3.92 0.81 -7.21
C LEU A 132 5.09 1.23 -8.11
N THR A 133 6.28 0.67 -7.84
CA THR A 133 7.51 1.01 -8.53
C THR A 133 8.47 -0.18 -8.62
N ASN A 134 9.37 -0.17 -9.60
CA ASN A 134 10.52 -1.09 -9.66
C ASN A 134 11.84 -0.40 -9.29
N MET A 135 11.76 0.74 -8.61
CA MET A 135 12.93 1.52 -8.22
C MET A 135 13.85 0.73 -7.26
N HIS A 136 15.15 0.78 -7.51
CA HIS A 136 16.12 0.18 -6.58
C HIS A 136 16.26 1.06 -5.33
N LEU A 137 15.48 0.74 -4.31
CA LEU A 137 15.33 1.53 -3.08
C LEU A 137 16.65 1.82 -2.35
N PRO A 138 17.61 0.85 -2.24
CA PRO A 138 18.89 1.10 -1.57
C PRO A 138 19.66 2.27 -2.17
N SER A 139 19.72 2.40 -3.49
CA SER A 139 20.43 3.52 -4.16
C SER A 139 19.81 4.88 -3.84
N VAL A 140 18.50 4.94 -3.72
CA VAL A 140 17.79 6.19 -3.38
C VAL A 140 18.04 6.58 -1.92
N ILE A 141 18.03 5.58 -1.02
CA ILE A 141 18.33 5.78 0.40
C ILE A 141 19.77 6.25 0.58
N GLU A 142 20.74 5.63 -0.11
CA GLU A 142 22.14 6.01 -0.05
C GLU A 142 22.35 7.45 -0.52
N ARG A 143 21.76 7.80 -1.67
CA ARG A 143 21.81 9.18 -2.17
C ARG A 143 21.20 10.19 -1.18
N PHE A 144 20.04 9.86 -0.59
CA PHE A 144 19.42 10.72 0.41
C PHE A 144 20.32 10.93 1.62
N LYS A 145 20.88 9.84 2.16
CA LYS A 145 21.77 9.88 3.32
C LYS A 145 23.05 10.70 3.04
N SER A 146 23.65 10.54 1.85
CA SER A 146 24.87 11.26 1.47
C SER A 146 24.68 12.76 1.31
N ARG A 147 23.46 13.19 0.97
CA ARG A 147 23.13 14.62 0.80
C ARG A 147 22.79 15.33 2.10
N GLY A 148 22.50 14.62 3.19
CA GLY A 148 22.28 15.17 4.52
C GLY A 148 21.04 16.07 4.67
N LYS A 149 20.12 16.10 3.70
CA LYS A 149 18.89 16.91 3.72
C LYS A 149 17.80 16.26 4.58
N ILE A 150 16.78 17.02 4.95
CA ILE A 150 15.66 16.58 5.80
C ILE A 150 14.63 15.80 5.03
N GLY A 151 14.30 16.21 3.80
CA GLY A 151 13.29 15.59 2.96
C GLY A 151 13.82 15.19 1.60
N ASN A 152 13.28 14.08 1.07
CA ASN A 152 13.45 13.66 -0.31
C ASN A 152 12.15 13.04 -0.80
N PHE A 153 11.78 13.31 -2.04
CA PHE A 153 10.69 12.62 -2.73
C PHE A 153 11.14 12.14 -4.10
N VAL A 154 10.44 11.12 -4.61
CA VAL A 154 10.68 10.59 -5.97
C VAL A 154 9.82 11.34 -6.96
N SER A 155 10.43 11.79 -8.05
CA SER A 155 9.75 12.48 -9.13
C SER A 155 9.92 11.77 -10.46
N ILE A 156 8.85 11.66 -11.24
CA ILE A 156 8.83 11.01 -12.54
C ILE A 156 8.37 11.98 -13.63
N ARG A 157 8.70 11.67 -14.87
CA ARG A 157 8.04 12.31 -16.02
C ARG A 157 6.61 11.77 -16.12
N PRO A 158 5.59 12.63 -16.21
CA PRO A 158 4.21 12.16 -16.29
C PRO A 158 3.99 11.42 -17.62
N ASN A 159 3.45 10.21 -17.52
CA ASN A 159 3.03 9.42 -18.69
C ASN A 159 1.60 9.80 -19.09
N LEU A 160 1.42 11.05 -19.53
CA LEU A 160 0.13 11.58 -19.95
C LEU A 160 0.12 11.74 -21.47
N SER A 161 -1.01 11.40 -22.09
CA SER A 161 -1.25 11.59 -23.53
C SER A 161 -1.58 13.05 -23.92
N PHE A 162 -1.41 13.98 -22.98
CA PHE A 162 -1.68 15.41 -23.22
C PHE A 162 -0.48 16.12 -23.84
N HIS A 163 -0.76 17.26 -24.47
CA HIS A 163 0.25 18.19 -24.96
C HIS A 163 0.32 19.41 -24.04
N ALA A 164 1.52 19.81 -23.67
CA ALA A 164 1.77 21.06 -23.00
C ALA A 164 1.77 22.18 -24.03
N VAL A 165 1.07 23.26 -23.70
CA VAL A 165 0.99 24.47 -24.55
C VAL A 165 1.62 25.64 -23.80
N SER A 166 2.63 26.27 -24.38
CA SER A 166 3.11 27.56 -23.89
C SER A 166 2.55 28.67 -24.75
N GLY A 167 1.85 29.60 -24.09
CA GLY A 167 1.17 30.72 -24.75
C GLY A 167 1.85 32.06 -24.52
N LEU A 168 1.44 33.05 -25.31
CA LEU A 168 1.73 34.48 -25.12
C LEU A 168 0.54 35.14 -24.39
N PRO A 169 0.74 36.29 -23.72
CA PRO A 169 -0.33 36.97 -23.01
C PRO A 169 -1.52 37.40 -23.92
N ASP A 170 -1.28 37.55 -25.21
CA ASP A 170 -2.28 37.87 -26.23
C ASP A 170 -3.06 36.67 -26.79
N GLY A 171 -2.78 35.45 -26.26
CA GLY A 171 -3.38 34.21 -26.71
C GLY A 171 -2.63 33.53 -27.85
N GLY A 172 -1.54 34.08 -28.34
CA GLY A 172 -0.66 33.43 -29.31
C GLY A 172 -0.02 32.18 -28.74
N VAL A 173 0.13 31.11 -29.53
CA VAL A 173 0.80 29.86 -29.12
C VAL A 173 2.27 29.96 -29.51
N ARG A 174 3.16 29.80 -28.52
CA ARG A 174 4.61 29.76 -28.71
C ARG A 174 5.11 28.36 -29.03
N GLU A 175 4.60 27.36 -28.32
CA GLU A 175 5.02 25.97 -28.44
C GLU A 175 3.89 25.02 -28.04
N ILE A 176 3.82 23.87 -28.69
CA ILE A 176 3.00 22.73 -28.29
C ILE A 176 3.83 21.48 -28.43
N LYS A 177 3.95 20.71 -27.34
CA LYS A 177 4.70 19.44 -27.35
C LYS A 177 4.10 18.42 -26.36
N PRO A 178 4.29 17.11 -26.57
CA PRO A 178 3.87 16.09 -25.61
C PRO A 178 4.38 16.39 -24.20
N VAL A 179 3.53 16.23 -23.18
CA VAL A 179 3.92 16.51 -21.78
C VAL A 179 5.15 15.70 -21.39
N ARG A 180 5.29 14.46 -21.85
CA ARG A 180 6.46 13.58 -21.61
C ARG A 180 7.79 14.15 -22.11
N GLU A 181 7.77 15.08 -23.06
CA GLU A 181 8.95 15.72 -23.67
C GLU A 181 9.29 17.05 -22.99
N THR A 182 8.50 17.43 -21.98
CA THR A 182 8.78 18.61 -21.16
C THR A 182 9.70 18.26 -19.98
N ASP A 183 10.21 19.28 -19.30
CA ASP A 183 10.94 19.12 -18.04
C ASP A 183 10.02 18.94 -16.82
N LEU A 184 8.70 18.89 -17.07
CA LEU A 184 7.72 18.66 -15.99
C LEU A 184 7.95 17.29 -15.34
N ARG A 185 8.04 17.32 -14.02
CA ARG A 185 8.05 16.11 -13.18
C ARG A 185 6.95 16.21 -12.13
N ILE A 186 6.41 15.08 -11.77
CA ILE A 186 5.37 14.98 -10.73
C ILE A 186 5.90 14.18 -9.54
N ASN A 187 5.44 14.56 -8.35
CA ASN A 187 5.67 13.80 -7.13
C ASN A 187 4.88 12.49 -7.17
N THR A 188 5.53 11.38 -6.85
CA THR A 188 4.93 10.03 -6.86
C THR A 188 4.45 9.56 -5.51
N GLY A 189 4.68 10.35 -4.45
CA GLY A 189 4.31 9.94 -3.08
C GLY A 189 5.28 8.97 -2.42
N PHE A 190 6.46 8.70 -3.01
CA PHE A 190 7.55 7.97 -2.37
C PHE A 190 8.47 8.99 -1.68
N PHE A 191 8.49 8.98 -0.35
CA PHE A 191 9.20 9.94 0.47
C PHE A 191 10.25 9.27 1.35
N MET A 192 11.29 10.04 1.68
CA MET A 192 12.29 9.74 2.70
C MET A 192 12.45 10.98 3.55
N PHE A 193 12.38 10.83 4.86
CA PHE A 193 12.49 11.95 5.79
C PHE A 193 13.46 11.61 6.92
N ARG A 194 14.17 12.65 7.37
CA ARG A 194 14.72 12.67 8.71
C ARG A 194 13.63 13.08 9.69
N THR A 195 13.77 12.70 10.95
CA THR A 195 12.77 13.04 11.97
C THR A 195 12.63 14.54 12.21
N GLU A 196 13.62 15.34 11.81
CA GLU A 196 13.55 16.80 11.82
C GLU A 196 12.45 17.38 10.90
N ILE A 197 11.83 16.58 10.05
CA ILE A 197 10.65 16.98 9.25
C ILE A 197 9.52 17.49 10.15
N PHE A 198 9.38 16.94 11.37
CA PHE A 198 8.34 17.32 12.30
C PHE A 198 8.46 18.78 12.79
N ASP A 199 9.64 19.38 12.72
CA ASP A 199 9.86 20.80 13.03
C ASP A 199 9.32 21.73 11.92
N TYR A 200 9.03 21.15 10.74
CA TYR A 200 8.56 21.86 9.55
C TYR A 200 7.05 21.73 9.32
N ILE A 201 6.36 20.84 10.05
CA ILE A 201 4.92 20.60 9.87
C ILE A 201 4.16 21.25 11.02
N ARG A 202 3.19 22.11 10.71
CA ARG A 202 2.26 22.70 11.69
C ARG A 202 0.92 21.98 11.63
N PRO A 203 0.12 22.01 12.71
CA PRO A 203 -1.21 21.44 12.71
C PRO A 203 -2.09 21.98 11.59
N GLY A 204 -2.74 21.10 10.84
CA GLY A 204 -3.68 21.45 9.77
C GLY A 204 -3.06 21.59 8.37
N GLU A 205 -1.75 21.71 8.26
CA GLU A 205 -1.07 21.87 6.95
C GLU A 205 -0.99 20.58 6.16
N GLU A 206 -1.04 20.72 4.82
CA GLU A 206 -0.78 19.61 3.89
C GLU A 206 0.73 19.41 3.70
N LEU A 207 1.22 18.18 3.77
CA LEU A 207 2.65 17.86 3.77
C LEU A 207 3.42 18.48 2.58
N VAL A 208 2.84 18.37 1.38
CA VAL A 208 3.54 18.78 0.13
C VAL A 208 3.34 20.26 -0.23
N GLU A 209 2.61 20.99 0.58
CA GLU A 209 2.35 22.43 0.41
C GLU A 209 3.27 23.23 1.33
N GLU A 210 2.76 23.76 2.45
CA GLU A 210 3.51 24.69 3.31
C GLU A 210 4.79 24.08 3.93
N PRO A 211 4.80 22.82 4.44
CA PRO A 211 6.01 22.19 4.94
C PRO A 211 7.10 22.07 3.87
N PHE A 212 6.74 21.68 2.63
CA PHE A 212 7.72 21.57 1.55
C PHE A 212 8.24 22.94 1.13
N GLN A 213 7.41 24.00 1.11
CA GLN A 213 7.91 25.35 0.85
C GLN A 213 8.93 25.82 1.89
N ARG A 214 8.72 25.48 3.18
CA ARG A 214 9.71 25.78 4.24
C ARG A 214 11.00 24.99 4.06
N LEU A 215 10.92 23.71 3.68
CA LEU A 215 12.09 22.90 3.38
C LEU A 215 12.85 23.43 2.16
N ILE A 216 12.15 23.87 1.12
CA ILE A 216 12.75 24.49 -0.07
C ILE A 216 13.49 25.79 0.32
N ALA A 217 12.82 26.67 1.07
CA ALA A 217 13.44 27.92 1.54
C ALA A 217 14.68 27.70 2.42
N ALA A 218 14.72 26.59 3.17
CA ALA A 218 15.85 26.18 3.98
C ALA A 218 16.89 25.33 3.23
N ASP A 219 16.73 25.08 1.95
CA ASP A 219 17.54 24.15 1.14
C ASP A 219 17.60 22.74 1.77
N GLN A 220 16.48 22.23 2.27
CA GLN A 220 16.40 20.94 2.97
C GLN A 220 15.53 19.89 2.25
N LEU A 221 15.11 20.13 1.00
CA LEU A 221 14.33 19.21 0.20
C LEU A 221 15.08 18.78 -1.06
N LEU A 222 15.04 17.47 -1.34
CA LEU A 222 15.56 16.87 -2.56
C LEU A 222 14.43 16.27 -3.38
N ALA A 223 14.60 16.29 -4.69
CA ALA A 223 13.83 15.45 -5.61
C ALA A 223 14.77 14.39 -6.20
N TYR A 224 14.35 13.12 -6.18
CA TYR A 224 15.03 12.03 -6.87
C TYR A 224 14.35 11.82 -8.23
N PRO A 225 14.98 12.20 -9.34
CA PRO A 225 14.42 11.93 -10.66
C PRO A 225 14.52 10.43 -10.97
N TYR A 226 13.40 9.81 -11.30
CA TYR A 226 13.34 8.41 -11.68
C TYR A 226 12.63 8.27 -13.02
N ASP A 227 13.22 7.51 -13.92
CA ASP A 227 12.70 7.31 -15.28
C ASP A 227 12.30 5.85 -15.55
N GLY A 228 12.32 4.97 -14.51
CA GLY A 228 11.82 3.59 -14.57
C GLY A 228 10.31 3.50 -14.34
N PHE A 229 9.83 2.28 -14.05
CA PHE A 229 8.41 2.05 -13.80
C PHE A 229 7.98 2.64 -12.46
N THR A 230 7.02 3.53 -12.49
CA THR A 230 6.25 4.00 -11.32
C THR A 230 4.85 4.35 -11.81
N ALA A 231 3.84 3.83 -11.13
CA ALA A 231 2.45 4.09 -11.46
C ALA A 231 1.58 4.09 -10.19
N SER A 232 0.55 4.94 -10.19
CA SER A 232 -0.47 4.99 -9.14
C SER A 232 -1.78 4.43 -9.68
N MET A 233 -2.57 3.83 -8.81
CA MET A 233 -3.90 3.30 -9.13
C MET A 233 -4.96 4.35 -8.81
N ASP A 234 -5.15 5.33 -9.68
CA ASP A 234 -6.09 6.44 -9.48
C ASP A 234 -7.44 6.24 -10.14
N THR A 235 -7.50 5.47 -11.20
CA THR A 235 -8.68 5.24 -12.03
C THR A 235 -8.90 3.75 -12.28
N PHE A 236 -10.10 3.40 -12.75
CA PHE A 236 -10.39 2.03 -13.21
C PHE A 236 -9.46 1.56 -14.34
N LYS A 237 -9.08 2.47 -15.24
CA LYS A 237 -8.10 2.18 -16.30
C LYS A 237 -6.73 1.81 -15.72
N ASP A 238 -6.33 2.46 -14.65
CA ASP A 238 -5.07 2.11 -13.97
C ASP A 238 -5.16 0.71 -13.34
N LYS A 239 -6.29 0.38 -12.69
CA LYS A 239 -6.57 -0.98 -12.17
C LYS A 239 -6.44 -2.02 -13.27
N GLN A 240 -7.13 -1.83 -14.41
CA GLN A 240 -7.05 -2.76 -15.54
C GLN A 240 -5.61 -2.94 -16.03
N ARG A 241 -4.84 -1.86 -16.13
CA ARG A 241 -3.42 -1.92 -16.52
C ARG A 241 -2.58 -2.73 -15.53
N PHE A 242 -2.78 -2.55 -14.23
CA PHE A 242 -2.09 -3.35 -13.21
C PHE A 242 -2.47 -4.83 -13.31
N GLU A 243 -3.75 -5.15 -13.49
CA GLU A 243 -4.24 -6.51 -13.68
C GLU A 243 -3.63 -7.17 -14.93
N GLU A 244 -3.61 -6.47 -16.06
CA GLU A 244 -3.00 -6.96 -17.30
C GLU A 244 -1.50 -7.26 -17.13
N LEU A 245 -0.75 -6.36 -16.50
CA LEU A 245 0.68 -6.55 -16.23
C LEU A 245 0.92 -7.75 -15.31
N HIS A 246 0.10 -7.90 -14.27
CA HIS A 246 0.21 -9.01 -13.32
C HIS A 246 -0.17 -10.35 -13.98
N ALA A 247 -1.31 -10.44 -14.66
CA ALA A 247 -1.79 -11.65 -15.31
C ALA A 247 -0.82 -12.18 -16.39
N ASN A 248 -0.12 -11.27 -17.08
CA ASN A 248 0.89 -11.61 -18.09
C ASN A 248 2.29 -11.92 -17.51
N GLY A 249 2.44 -11.95 -16.18
CA GLY A 249 3.75 -12.15 -15.53
C GLY A 249 4.76 -11.04 -15.81
N ARG A 250 4.29 -9.85 -16.18
CA ARG A 250 5.11 -8.67 -16.54
C ARG A 250 4.97 -7.53 -15.52
N ALA A 251 4.64 -7.83 -14.29
CA ALA A 251 4.50 -6.87 -13.20
C ALA A 251 5.87 -6.29 -12.79
N PRO A 252 6.26 -5.09 -13.24
CA PRO A 252 7.62 -4.59 -13.01
C PRO A 252 7.90 -4.31 -11.54
N TRP A 253 6.85 -4.04 -10.73
CA TRP A 253 6.97 -3.77 -9.28
C TRP A 253 7.24 -5.03 -8.46
N GLU A 254 7.08 -6.24 -9.03
CA GLU A 254 7.34 -7.49 -8.33
C GLU A 254 8.84 -7.83 -8.34
N VAL A 255 9.64 -6.89 -7.86
CA VAL A 255 11.11 -7.00 -7.81
C VAL A 255 11.60 -8.22 -7.04
N TRP A 256 10.77 -8.74 -6.12
CA TRP A 256 11.08 -9.94 -5.34
C TRP A 256 11.02 -11.25 -6.13
N ARG A 257 10.39 -11.26 -7.32
CA ARG A 257 10.36 -12.46 -8.19
C ARG A 257 11.63 -12.63 -8.99
N ASN A 258 12.35 -11.53 -9.29
CA ASN A 258 13.55 -11.52 -10.12
C ASN A 258 14.84 -11.54 -9.29
N ALA A 259 14.75 -11.62 -7.96
CA ALA A 259 15.90 -11.83 -7.11
C ALA A 259 16.37 -13.27 -7.29
N GLU A 260 17.57 -13.48 -7.85
CA GLU A 260 18.26 -14.75 -7.71
C GLU A 260 18.28 -15.12 -6.21
N PRO A 261 18.08 -16.42 -5.85
CA PRO A 261 18.18 -16.82 -4.45
C PRO A 261 19.54 -16.37 -3.95
N SER A 262 19.59 -15.40 -3.04
CA SER A 262 20.81 -15.04 -2.35
C SER A 262 21.29 -16.28 -1.60
N GLU A 263 22.37 -16.89 -2.08
CA GLU A 263 23.17 -17.85 -1.34
C GLU A 263 23.57 -17.13 -0.05
N GLU A 264 23.01 -17.55 1.08
CA GLU A 264 23.29 -17.20 2.47
C GLU A 264 22.04 -16.75 3.26
N ARG A 265 21.11 -17.69 3.40
CA ARG A 265 20.42 -17.87 4.67
C ARG A 265 20.58 -19.33 5.04
N GLY A 266 21.58 -19.58 5.89
CA GLY A 266 21.80 -20.90 6.48
C GLY A 266 20.50 -21.42 7.12
N PRO A 267 20.34 -22.75 7.24
CA PRO A 267 19.13 -23.36 7.74
C PRO A 267 18.84 -22.79 9.14
N ALA A 268 17.67 -22.21 9.31
CA ALA A 268 17.18 -21.83 10.63
C ALA A 268 17.15 -23.10 11.50
N ALA A 269 17.89 -23.07 12.62
CA ALA A 269 17.93 -24.14 13.57
C ALA A 269 16.49 -24.55 13.92
N SER A 270 16.16 -25.80 13.63
CA SER A 270 14.92 -26.44 14.06
C SER A 270 14.95 -26.54 15.58
N THR A 271 14.31 -25.62 16.29
CA THR A 271 13.94 -25.79 17.68
C THR A 271 12.74 -26.73 17.70
N SER A 272 13.02 -28.03 17.77
CA SER A 272 12.05 -29.03 18.18
C SER A 272 11.71 -28.79 19.65
N ALA A 273 10.59 -28.12 19.92
CA ALA A 273 10.00 -28.13 21.24
C ALA A 273 9.41 -29.52 21.49
N SER A 274 10.16 -30.36 22.21
CA SER A 274 9.64 -31.60 22.77
C SER A 274 8.68 -31.26 23.92
N TYR A 275 7.38 -31.45 23.70
CA TYR A 275 6.40 -31.48 24.79
C TYR A 275 6.46 -32.85 25.48
N GLY A 276 6.96 -32.86 26.70
CA GLY A 276 6.84 -34.00 27.62
C GLY A 276 5.41 -34.09 28.16
N PRO A 277 4.94 -35.31 28.58
CA PRO A 277 3.61 -35.47 29.11
C PRO A 277 3.58 -35.06 30.59
N GLY A 278 2.78 -34.05 30.92
CA GLY A 278 2.58 -33.61 32.30
C GLY A 278 1.43 -32.58 32.42
N ASP A 279 0.37 -33.08 33.04
CA ASP A 279 -0.68 -32.40 33.77
C ASP A 279 -1.81 -31.65 33.02
N VAL A 280 -2.93 -32.38 33.03
CA VAL A 280 -4.29 -31.93 32.72
C VAL A 280 -4.83 -31.05 33.86
N ALA A 281 -5.10 -29.77 33.61
CA ALA A 281 -6.06 -29.00 34.40
C ALA A 281 -6.66 -27.87 33.56
N GLY A 282 -7.90 -28.06 33.16
CA GLY A 282 -9.01 -27.14 33.04
C GLY A 282 -8.80 -25.81 32.28
N SER A 283 -9.16 -25.77 30.99
CA SER A 283 -9.62 -24.51 30.34
C SER A 283 -10.84 -24.79 29.46
N PRO A 284 -11.82 -23.88 29.40
CA PRO A 284 -13.15 -24.17 28.85
C PRO A 284 -13.08 -24.24 27.30
N ALA A 285 -13.74 -25.27 26.78
CA ALA A 285 -13.96 -25.49 25.37
C ALA A 285 -14.77 -24.34 24.75
N VAL A 286 -14.18 -23.61 23.82
CA VAL A 286 -14.94 -22.76 22.88
C VAL A 286 -15.51 -23.71 21.82
N LYS A 287 -16.82 -23.94 21.89
CA LYS A 287 -17.56 -24.67 20.86
C LYS A 287 -17.68 -23.80 19.61
N TYR A 288 -17.08 -24.25 18.53
CA TYR A 288 -17.42 -23.78 17.20
C TYR A 288 -18.76 -24.44 16.81
N GLN A 289 -19.83 -23.64 16.80
CA GLN A 289 -21.09 -23.96 16.13
C GLN A 289 -21.05 -23.24 14.78
N GLY A 290 -21.24 -23.97 13.68
CA GLY A 290 -21.48 -23.33 12.41
C GLY A 290 -21.04 -24.11 11.18
N ALA A 291 -21.81 -25.10 10.79
CA ALA A 291 -21.78 -25.68 9.45
C ALA A 291 -23.16 -26.02 8.89
N ASP A 292 -24.24 -25.33 9.31
CA ASP A 292 -25.61 -25.67 8.85
C ASP A 292 -26.49 -24.50 8.44
N ASP A 293 -25.99 -23.25 8.31
CA ASP A 293 -26.82 -22.10 7.95
C ASP A 293 -26.64 -21.56 6.51
N PHE A 294 -26.14 -22.38 5.57
CA PHE A 294 -25.92 -21.91 4.18
C PHE A 294 -26.94 -22.40 3.15
N LEU A 295 -28.10 -22.97 3.53
CA LEU A 295 -29.07 -23.55 2.59
C LEU A 295 -30.51 -23.08 2.72
N THR A 296 -30.81 -21.88 3.24
CA THR A 296 -32.19 -21.40 3.37
C THR A 296 -32.44 -19.96 2.91
N VAL A 297 -31.85 -19.50 1.81
CA VAL A 297 -32.22 -18.22 1.17
C VAL A 297 -32.26 -18.36 -0.36
N LEU A 298 -32.86 -19.43 -0.89
CA LEU A 298 -33.29 -19.48 -2.28
C LEU A 298 -34.66 -20.19 -2.37
N GLY A 299 -35.70 -19.53 -1.92
CA GLY A 299 -37.07 -20.07 -2.01
C GLY A 299 -38.14 -19.04 -1.64
N GLY A 300 -38.22 -17.97 -2.40
CA GLY A 300 -39.27 -16.92 -2.22
C GLY A 300 -39.94 -16.56 -3.54
N LYS A 301 -40.98 -17.30 -3.82
CA LYS A 301 -42.18 -17.06 -4.66
C LYS A 301 -42.19 -15.81 -5.55
N GLN A 302 -42.22 -16.07 -6.85
CA GLN A 302 -42.93 -15.27 -7.85
C GLN A 302 -44.40 -15.04 -7.44
N THR A 303 -44.79 -13.81 -7.38
CA THR A 303 -46.21 -13.41 -7.54
C THR A 303 -46.31 -12.37 -8.64
N ASP A 304 -46.92 -12.77 -9.71
CA ASP A 304 -47.36 -12.02 -10.86
C ASP A 304 -48.45 -11.02 -10.45
N PRO A 305 -48.49 -9.79 -10.91
CA PRO A 305 -49.70 -8.98 -10.93
C PRO A 305 -50.03 -8.51 -12.36
N LEU A 306 -50.74 -9.34 -13.08
CA LEU A 306 -51.61 -8.87 -14.15
C LEU A 306 -53.05 -9.12 -13.73
N ALA A 307 -53.79 -8.08 -13.40
CA ALA A 307 -55.21 -7.95 -13.72
C ALA A 307 -55.79 -6.62 -13.19
N GLY A 308 -56.19 -5.76 -14.07
CA GLY A 308 -57.53 -5.26 -14.05
C GLY A 308 -57.75 -3.79 -13.69
N THR A 309 -58.13 -3.10 -14.74
CA THR A 309 -59.28 -2.19 -14.94
C THR A 309 -59.13 -0.74 -14.49
N SER A 310 -59.08 0.18 -15.46
CA SER A 310 -60.14 0.93 -16.14
C SER A 310 -61.04 1.84 -15.23
N ARG A 311 -61.09 3.12 -15.67
CA ARG A 311 -62.08 4.20 -15.37
C ARG A 311 -61.84 5.06 -14.10
N ALA A 312 -61.59 6.29 -14.24
CA ALA A 312 -62.30 7.49 -14.71
C ALA A 312 -61.30 8.68 -14.77
#